data_9ff06ea6534c363e1e94e7a1731d244d
#
_entry.id   9ff06ea6534c363e1e94e7a1731d244d
#
_cell.length_a   1.000
_cell.length_b   1.000
_cell.length_c   1.000
_cell.angle_alpha   90.00
_cell.angle_beta   90.00
_cell.angle_gamma   90.00
#
_symmetry.space_group_name_H-M   'P 1'
#
loop_
_entity.id
_entity.type
_entity.pdbx_description
1 polymer ?
#
loop_
_entity_poly.entity_id
_entity_poly.type
_entity_poly.pdbx_seq_one_letter_code
_entity_poly.pdbx_strand_id
1 'polypeptide(L)'
;MPNKNSTLTFRWMQEVWNKGREEAIDEMMEANAVVHGIDDIKEPGTAAFKQFFQNFKNQFPQIHVEVHEVVAEGDHETSRCVVNATNAGGQHVQFSGMTFVNIANGKISEAWNNFDFMSMYQQLGFKLANDAVTT
;
A
#
# COMPACT_ATOMS: atom_id res chain seq x y z
N MET A 1 -20.48 -10.23 -9.82
CA MET A 1 -19.37 -9.48 -9.22
C MET A 1 -19.74 -8.99 -7.83
N PRO A 2 -18.90 -9.21 -6.85
CA PRO A 2 -19.16 -8.63 -5.53
C PRO A 2 -19.08 -7.11 -5.59
N ASN A 3 -19.79 -6.46 -4.68
CA ASN A 3 -19.68 -5.02 -4.52
C ASN A 3 -18.25 -4.68 -4.09
N LYS A 4 -17.67 -3.65 -4.70
CA LYS A 4 -16.33 -3.18 -4.37
C LYS A 4 -16.12 -3.03 -2.86
N ASN A 5 -17.11 -2.47 -2.16
CA ASN A 5 -17.02 -2.17 -0.74
C ASN A 5 -16.96 -3.41 0.15
N SER A 6 -17.32 -4.58 -0.37
CA SER A 6 -17.27 -5.84 0.37
C SER A 6 -16.00 -6.63 0.14
N THR A 7 -15.12 -6.16 -0.73
CA THR A 7 -13.86 -6.85 -1.02
C THR A 7 -12.83 -6.62 0.08
N LEU A 8 -11.90 -7.55 0.20
CA LEU A 8 -10.85 -7.46 1.23
C LEU A 8 -9.90 -6.30 0.96
N THR A 9 -9.51 -6.10 -0.30
CA THR A 9 -8.59 -5.02 -0.64
C THR A 9 -9.21 -3.64 -0.42
N PHE A 10 -10.51 -3.47 -0.70
CA PHE A 10 -11.19 -2.21 -0.39
C PHE A 10 -11.17 -1.95 1.12
N ARG A 11 -11.55 -2.96 1.91
CA ARG A 11 -11.58 -2.81 3.37
C ARG A 11 -10.18 -2.57 3.93
N TRP A 12 -9.16 -3.19 3.34
CA TRP A 12 -7.76 -2.95 3.71
C TRP A 12 -7.40 -1.47 3.57
N MET A 13 -7.69 -0.90 2.39
CA MET A 13 -7.37 0.51 2.14
C MET A 13 -8.12 1.44 3.09
N GLN A 14 -9.39 1.13 3.38
CA GLN A 14 -10.19 1.94 4.30
C GLN A 14 -9.69 1.85 5.74
N GLU A 15 -9.49 0.64 6.24
CA GLU A 15 -9.19 0.45 7.65
C GLU A 15 -7.73 0.74 7.98
N VAL A 16 -6.80 0.26 7.15
CA VAL A 16 -5.36 0.43 7.41
C VAL A 16 -4.93 1.85 7.09
N TRP A 17 -5.21 2.31 5.87
CA TRP A 17 -4.65 3.58 5.41
C TRP A 17 -5.53 4.78 5.69
N ASN A 18 -6.83 4.71 5.39
CA ASN A 18 -7.69 5.88 5.53
C ASN A 18 -8.05 6.15 6.99
N LYS A 19 -8.30 5.11 7.76
CA LYS A 19 -8.60 5.25 9.19
C LYS A 19 -7.37 5.16 10.07
N GLY A 20 -6.25 4.69 9.52
CA GLY A 20 -5.00 4.59 10.27
C GLY A 20 -5.02 3.56 11.39
N ARG A 21 -5.81 2.48 11.23
CA ARG A 21 -5.92 1.44 12.25
C ARG A 21 -4.83 0.39 12.03
N GLU A 22 -3.74 0.51 12.77
CA GLU A 22 -2.63 -0.44 12.65
C GLU A 22 -3.06 -1.87 12.96
N GLU A 23 -3.97 -2.05 13.92
CA GLU A 23 -4.48 -3.36 14.29
C GLU A 23 -5.24 -4.07 13.15
N ALA A 24 -5.74 -3.29 12.18
CA ALA A 24 -6.40 -3.88 11.02
C ALA A 24 -5.42 -4.72 10.18
N ILE A 25 -4.13 -4.44 10.27
CA ILE A 25 -3.11 -5.23 9.58
C ILE A 25 -3.18 -6.68 10.05
N ASP A 26 -3.26 -6.90 11.36
CA ASP A 26 -3.38 -8.26 11.91
C ASP A 26 -4.72 -8.90 11.58
N GLU A 27 -5.77 -8.08 11.48
CA GLU A 27 -7.11 -8.59 11.18
C GLU A 27 -7.24 -9.09 9.74
N MET A 28 -6.52 -8.48 8.80
CA MET A 28 -6.70 -8.70 7.37
C MET A 28 -5.50 -9.34 6.67
N MET A 29 -4.39 -9.52 7.36
CA MET A 29 -3.17 -10.06 6.78
C MET A 29 -2.70 -11.27 7.59
N GLU A 30 -2.34 -12.34 6.89
CA GLU A 30 -1.79 -13.53 7.52
C GLU A 30 -0.48 -13.17 8.23
N ALA A 31 -0.20 -13.82 9.36
CA ALA A 31 0.97 -13.52 10.17
C ALA A 31 2.29 -13.65 9.40
N ASN A 32 2.32 -14.51 8.39
CA ASN A 32 3.53 -14.77 7.59
C ASN A 32 3.36 -14.38 6.13
N ALA A 33 2.43 -13.46 5.83
CA ALA A 33 2.14 -13.04 4.46
C ALA A 33 3.39 -12.48 3.79
N VAL A 34 3.50 -12.73 2.48
CA VAL A 34 4.62 -12.24 1.68
C VAL A 34 4.17 -11.03 0.88
N VAL A 35 4.92 -9.95 0.97
CA VAL A 35 4.60 -8.68 0.29
C VAL A 35 5.70 -8.35 -0.71
N HIS A 36 5.30 -8.19 -1.97
CA HIS A 36 6.21 -7.83 -3.07
C HIS A 36 5.93 -6.40 -3.52
N GLY A 37 6.95 -5.75 -4.09
CA GLY A 37 6.78 -4.45 -4.74
C GLY A 37 6.90 -3.26 -3.82
N ILE A 38 7.26 -3.45 -2.57
CA ILE A 38 7.56 -2.38 -1.62
C ILE A 38 8.98 -2.60 -1.13
N ASP A 39 9.90 -1.75 -1.59
CA ASP A 39 11.34 -1.94 -1.36
C ASP A 39 11.72 -1.97 0.12
N ASP A 40 10.99 -1.22 0.95
CA ASP A 40 11.26 -1.16 2.39
C ASP A 40 10.87 -2.44 3.13
N ILE A 41 10.07 -3.31 2.52
CA ILE A 41 9.65 -4.56 3.13
C ILE A 41 10.56 -5.67 2.62
N LYS A 42 11.46 -6.15 3.48
CA LYS A 42 12.47 -7.15 3.13
C LYS A 42 12.12 -8.55 3.64
N GLU A 43 11.18 -8.65 4.56
CA GLU A 43 10.84 -9.89 5.22
C GLU A 43 9.35 -10.14 5.18
N PRO A 44 8.89 -11.41 5.20
CA PRO A 44 7.47 -11.68 5.31
C PRO A 44 6.94 -11.33 6.70
N GLY A 45 5.63 -11.16 6.78
CA GLY A 45 4.93 -11.06 8.04
C GLY A 45 4.39 -9.69 8.37
N THR A 46 3.48 -9.68 9.33
CA THR A 46 2.79 -8.46 9.73
C THR A 46 3.71 -7.47 10.42
N ALA A 47 4.74 -7.95 11.13
CA ALA A 47 5.67 -7.05 11.82
C ALA A 47 6.43 -6.17 10.82
N ALA A 48 6.89 -6.75 9.72
CA ALA A 48 7.59 -5.98 8.68
C ALA A 48 6.65 -4.97 8.02
N PHE A 49 5.41 -5.36 7.76
CA PHE A 49 4.44 -4.44 7.16
C PHE A 49 4.10 -3.31 8.13
N LYS A 50 3.93 -3.60 9.41
CA LYS A 50 3.65 -2.55 10.40
C LYS A 50 4.77 -1.53 10.48
N GLN A 51 6.02 -1.97 10.33
CA GLN A 51 7.16 -1.04 10.32
C GLN A 51 7.07 -0.11 9.12
N PHE A 52 6.76 -0.64 7.94
CA PHE A 52 6.54 0.18 6.75
C PHE A 52 5.37 1.14 6.96
N PHE A 53 4.27 0.66 7.51
CA PHE A 53 3.09 1.47 7.81
C PHE A 53 3.45 2.65 8.71
N GLN A 54 4.15 2.39 9.81
CA GLN A 54 4.56 3.43 10.75
C GLN A 54 5.47 4.47 10.09
N ASN A 55 6.45 4.01 9.32
CA ASN A 55 7.37 4.90 8.61
C ASN A 55 6.64 5.77 7.61
N PHE A 56 5.72 5.19 6.85
CA PHE A 56 4.98 5.94 5.84
C PHE A 56 4.03 6.94 6.48
N LYS A 57 3.36 6.57 7.57
CA LYS A 57 2.48 7.48 8.33
C LYS A 57 3.27 8.62 8.96
N ASN A 58 4.49 8.36 9.40
CA ASN A 58 5.36 9.41 9.94
C ASN A 58 5.76 10.39 8.86
N GLN A 59 6.05 9.90 7.65
CA GLN A 59 6.39 10.75 6.52
C GLN A 59 5.17 11.54 6.03
N PHE A 60 4.01 10.89 5.98
CA PHE A 60 2.77 11.48 5.49
C PHE A 60 1.67 11.31 6.55
N PRO A 61 1.56 12.26 7.49
CA PRO A 61 0.50 12.18 8.50
C PRO A 61 -0.91 12.16 7.93
N GLN A 62 -1.12 12.74 6.74
CA GLN A 62 -2.42 12.73 6.07
C GLN A 62 -2.31 11.86 4.83
N ILE A 63 -3.07 10.77 4.82
CA ILE A 63 -3.12 9.82 3.70
C ILE A 63 -4.57 9.49 3.43
N HIS A 64 -4.94 9.52 2.16
CA HIS A 64 -6.23 9.01 1.71
C HIS A 64 -6.03 8.17 0.46
N VAL A 65 -6.49 6.93 0.49
CA VAL A 65 -6.45 6.02 -0.65
C VAL A 65 -7.86 5.90 -1.20
N GLU A 66 -8.01 6.22 -2.48
CA GLU A 66 -9.26 6.09 -3.20
C GLU A 66 -9.18 4.83 -4.05
N VAL A 67 -10.06 3.87 -3.79
CA VAL A 67 -10.12 2.63 -4.55
C VAL A 67 -11.10 2.83 -5.70
N HIS A 68 -10.60 2.82 -6.92
CA HIS A 68 -11.41 3.06 -8.11
C HIS A 68 -12.13 1.81 -8.57
N GLU A 69 -11.42 0.69 -8.62
CA GLU A 69 -11.96 -0.55 -9.12
C GLU A 69 -11.36 -1.73 -8.37
N VAL A 70 -12.17 -2.78 -8.18
CA VAL A 70 -11.70 -4.05 -7.65
C VAL A 70 -12.26 -5.16 -8.53
N VAL A 71 -11.41 -6.07 -8.95
CA VAL A 71 -11.81 -7.31 -9.62
C VAL A 71 -11.49 -8.45 -8.67
N ALA A 72 -12.48 -9.29 -8.42
CA ALA A 72 -12.35 -10.43 -7.50
C ALA A 72 -12.79 -11.70 -8.21
N GLU A 73 -11.97 -12.74 -8.10
CA GLU A 73 -12.29 -14.06 -8.63
C GLU A 73 -11.63 -15.12 -7.76
N GLY A 74 -12.45 -16.00 -7.19
CA GLY A 74 -11.95 -17.04 -6.29
C GLY A 74 -11.23 -16.41 -5.11
N ASP A 75 -9.99 -16.85 -4.88
CA ASP A 75 -9.16 -16.35 -3.78
C ASP A 75 -8.25 -15.21 -4.21
N HIS A 76 -8.55 -14.55 -5.32
CA HIS A 76 -7.73 -13.46 -5.85
C HIS A 76 -8.53 -12.18 -5.92
N GLU A 77 -7.87 -11.07 -5.61
CA GLU A 77 -8.41 -9.73 -5.84
C GLU A 77 -7.33 -8.85 -6.43
N THR A 78 -7.73 -7.93 -7.33
CA THR A 78 -6.86 -6.87 -7.77
C THR A 78 -7.62 -5.55 -7.67
N SER A 79 -6.92 -4.49 -7.25
CA SER A 79 -7.54 -3.17 -7.11
C SER A 79 -6.66 -2.09 -7.72
N ARG A 80 -7.33 -1.06 -8.27
CA ARG A 80 -6.68 0.12 -8.81
C ARG A 80 -6.98 1.30 -7.90
N CYS A 81 -5.94 1.98 -7.45
CA CYS A 81 -6.04 2.99 -6.41
C CYS A 81 -5.34 4.28 -6.78
N VAL A 82 -5.83 5.38 -6.21
CA VAL A 82 -5.12 6.67 -6.22
C VAL A 82 -4.85 7.07 -4.79
N VAL A 83 -3.60 7.40 -4.49
CA VAL A 83 -3.16 7.82 -3.16
C VAL A 83 -2.97 9.32 -3.15
N ASN A 84 -3.59 9.98 -2.17
CA ASN A 84 -3.37 11.40 -1.88
C ASN A 84 -2.73 11.48 -0.51
N ALA A 85 -1.59 12.15 -0.40
CA ALA A 85 -0.87 12.22 0.85
C ALA A 85 -0.24 13.60 1.03
N THR A 86 -0.18 14.06 2.28
CA THR A 86 0.41 15.34 2.62
C THR A 86 1.41 15.14 3.74
N ASN A 87 2.65 15.64 3.54
CA ASN A 87 3.68 15.49 4.56
C ASN A 87 3.56 16.58 5.64
N ALA A 88 4.41 16.49 6.66
CA ALA A 88 4.37 17.44 7.78
C ALA A 88 4.66 18.88 7.33
N GLY A 89 5.40 19.06 6.24
CA GLY A 89 5.70 20.38 5.68
C GLY A 89 4.60 20.95 4.80
N GLY A 90 3.49 20.23 4.63
CA GLY A 90 2.36 20.70 3.84
C GLY A 90 2.46 20.38 2.35
N GLN A 91 3.48 19.64 1.92
CA GLN A 91 3.58 19.22 0.52
C GLN A 91 2.59 18.09 0.25
N HIS A 92 1.81 18.26 -0.81
CA HIS A 92 0.82 17.28 -1.23
C HIS A 92 1.34 16.49 -2.43
N VAL A 93 1.18 15.17 -2.39
CA VAL A 93 1.51 14.29 -3.50
C VAL A 93 0.30 13.46 -3.88
N GLN A 94 0.20 13.12 -5.15
CA GLN A 94 -0.81 12.20 -5.66
C GLN A 94 -0.13 11.21 -6.58
N PHE A 95 -0.37 9.93 -6.35
CA PHE A 95 0.17 8.88 -7.22
C PHE A 95 -0.79 7.70 -7.25
N SER A 96 -0.67 6.88 -8.28
CA SER A 96 -1.57 5.75 -8.48
C SER A 96 -0.84 4.44 -8.30
N GLY A 97 -1.61 3.37 -8.21
CA GLY A 97 -1.04 2.05 -8.16
C GLY A 97 -2.09 0.96 -8.22
N MET A 98 -1.60 -0.25 -8.31
CA MET A 98 -2.42 -1.45 -8.30
C MET A 98 -1.83 -2.46 -7.34
N THR A 99 -2.71 -3.27 -6.76
CA THR A 99 -2.28 -4.38 -5.94
C THR A 99 -3.04 -5.62 -6.38
N PHE A 100 -2.35 -6.75 -6.35
CA PHE A 100 -2.93 -8.07 -6.58
C PHE A 100 -2.68 -8.89 -5.32
N VAL A 101 -3.71 -9.53 -4.79
CA VAL A 101 -3.56 -10.32 -3.57
C VAL A 101 -4.12 -11.72 -3.74
N ASN A 102 -3.47 -12.67 -3.08
CA ASN A 102 -4.01 -13.98 -2.80
C ASN A 102 -4.60 -13.96 -1.40
N ILE A 103 -5.73 -14.62 -1.23
CA ILE A 103 -6.48 -14.65 0.02
C ILE A 103 -6.52 -16.08 0.53
N ALA A 104 -6.19 -16.27 1.81
CA ALA A 104 -6.29 -17.55 2.48
C ALA A 104 -6.86 -17.31 3.87
N ASN A 105 -7.83 -18.12 4.27
CA ASN A 105 -8.49 -18.01 5.58
C ASN A 105 -9.08 -16.62 5.82
N GLY A 106 -9.58 -15.98 4.75
CA GLY A 106 -10.17 -14.66 4.84
C GLY A 106 -9.18 -13.52 4.99
N LYS A 107 -7.88 -13.78 4.84
CA LYS A 107 -6.81 -12.79 5.00
C LYS A 107 -5.90 -12.79 3.80
N ILE A 108 -5.17 -11.68 3.62
CA ILE A 108 -4.15 -11.56 2.59
C ILE A 108 -2.99 -12.50 2.95
N SER A 109 -2.70 -13.44 2.05
CA SER A 109 -1.58 -14.38 2.23
C SER A 109 -0.36 -13.96 1.42
N GLU A 110 -0.57 -13.30 0.30
CA GLU A 110 0.51 -12.78 -0.55
C GLU A 110 0.00 -11.59 -1.33
N ALA A 111 0.84 -10.58 -1.51
CA ALA A 111 0.46 -9.37 -2.23
C ALA A 111 1.57 -8.91 -3.16
N TRP A 112 1.18 -8.47 -4.35
CA TRP A 112 2.07 -7.83 -5.33
C TRP A 112 1.59 -6.39 -5.51
N ASN A 113 2.48 -5.44 -5.28
CA ASN A 113 2.15 -4.02 -5.30
C ASN A 113 2.95 -3.30 -6.39
N ASN A 114 2.26 -2.49 -7.17
CA ASN A 114 2.89 -1.63 -8.16
C ASN A 114 2.32 -0.22 -7.99
N PHE A 115 2.92 0.53 -7.08
CA PHE A 115 2.58 1.93 -6.84
C PHE A 115 3.69 2.82 -7.40
N ASP A 116 3.30 3.96 -7.94
CA ASP A 116 4.23 4.87 -8.60
C ASP A 116 4.98 5.74 -7.58
N PHE A 117 5.83 5.08 -6.77
CA PHE A 117 6.64 5.79 -5.78
C PHE A 117 7.65 6.74 -6.43
N MET A 118 8.08 6.45 -7.65
CA MET A 118 8.96 7.37 -8.38
C MET A 118 8.29 8.72 -8.56
N SER A 119 7.04 8.73 -9.03
CA SER A 119 6.27 9.97 -9.18
C SER A 119 6.11 10.69 -7.83
N MET A 120 5.84 9.92 -6.76
CA MET A 120 5.74 10.49 -5.42
C MET A 120 7.01 11.24 -5.03
N TYR A 121 8.17 10.63 -5.21
CA TYR A 121 9.44 11.25 -4.86
C TYR A 121 9.75 12.45 -5.75
N GLN A 122 9.44 12.38 -7.04
CA GLN A 122 9.64 13.51 -7.95
C GLN A 122 8.80 14.70 -7.54
N GLN A 123 7.56 14.49 -7.12
CA GLN A 123 6.68 15.55 -6.63
C GLN A 123 7.23 16.20 -5.36
N LEU A 124 7.98 15.44 -4.55
CA LEU A 124 8.64 15.96 -3.36
C LEU A 124 9.97 16.68 -3.67
N GLY A 125 10.38 16.71 -4.93
CA GLY A 125 11.59 17.40 -5.34
C GLY A 125 12.81 16.51 -5.51
N PHE A 126 12.67 15.20 -5.31
CA PHE A 126 13.77 14.28 -5.54
C PHE A 126 13.95 14.04 -7.04
N LYS A 127 15.19 13.74 -7.42
CA LYS A 127 15.53 13.43 -8.81
C LYS A 127 16.21 12.07 -8.86
N LEU A 128 15.94 11.35 -9.93
CA LEU A 128 16.65 10.11 -10.19
C LEU A 128 18.12 10.44 -10.50
N ALA A 129 19.02 9.77 -9.81
CA ALA A 129 20.46 9.97 -10.00
C ALA A 129 21.11 8.67 -10.45
N ASN A 130 22.14 8.79 -11.29
CA ASN A 130 22.93 7.65 -11.70
C ASN A 130 24.25 7.65 -10.92
N ASP A 131 24.30 6.90 -9.84
CA ASP A 131 25.45 6.85 -8.95
C ASP A 131 26.69 6.28 -9.61
N ALA A 132 26.53 5.46 -10.65
CA ALA A 132 27.66 4.88 -11.36
C ALA A 132 28.47 5.94 -12.09
N VAL A 133 27.89 7.10 -12.37
CA VAL A 133 28.56 8.20 -13.09
C VAL A 133 29.34 9.10 -12.15
N THR A 134 29.03 9.06 -10.86
CA THR A 134 29.61 9.98 -9.88
C THR A 134 30.91 9.47 -9.26
N THR A 135 31.31 8.26 -9.58
CA THR A 135 32.54 7.66 -9.04
C THR A 135 33.81 8.04 -9.83
#